data_24c33c0084db1c11024af8141e5966c5
#
_entry.id   24c33c0084db1c11024af8141e5966c5
#
_cell.length_a   1.000
_cell.length_b   1.000
_cell.length_c   1.000
_cell.angle_alpha   90.00
_cell.angle_beta   90.00
_cell.angle_gamma   90.00
#
_symmetry.space_group_name_H-M   'P 1'
#
loop_
_entity.id
_entity.type
_entity.pdbx_description
1 polymer ?
#
loop_
_entity_poly.entity_id
_entity_poly.type
_entity_poly.pdbx_seq_one_letter_code
_entity_poly.pdbx_strand_id
1 'polypeptide(L)'
;IHIDASKHDARSLRNITNIMYSKEDLIYKALQVEVAREHRYCQKVEESFIQKLNKSKPKNLSQLKSLWYNGETRRSHSHYDNSRYHALNLHSVFQKGTIEFRLFNGTLHAGEIKSYIQFCLAISHQALTQTKASRRKTHSSNEKYTFRTWLLRLGLIGDEFKTARHHLLKNLDGCIAWKDPQQALAQKERLKAQRELVLE
;
A
#
# COMPACT_ATOMS: atom_id res chain seq x y z
N ILE A 1 -1.18 -4.86 11.65
CA ILE A 1 -2.63 -4.95 11.46
C ILE A 1 -2.94 -6.25 10.76
N HIS A 2 -3.86 -7.02 11.32
CA HIS A 2 -4.36 -8.27 10.72
C HIS A 2 -5.77 -8.05 10.17
N ILE A 3 -6.02 -8.56 8.98
CA ILE A 3 -7.34 -8.56 8.32
C ILE A 3 -7.72 -10.01 8.05
N ASP A 4 -8.98 -10.37 8.31
CA ASP A 4 -9.51 -11.69 8.00
C ASP A 4 -9.33 -12.03 6.50
N ALA A 5 -8.75 -13.19 6.23
CA ALA A 5 -8.49 -13.67 4.87
C ALA A 5 -9.57 -14.62 4.33
N SER A 6 -10.62 -14.92 5.09
CA SER A 6 -11.64 -15.92 4.73
C SER A 6 -12.33 -15.64 3.39
N LYS A 7 -12.45 -14.37 3.00
CA LYS A 7 -13.02 -13.94 1.71
C LYS A 7 -12.00 -13.91 0.57
N HIS A 8 -10.71 -14.10 0.87
CA HIS A 8 -9.65 -14.04 -0.13
C HIS A 8 -9.36 -15.42 -0.74
N ASP A 9 -9.27 -15.46 -2.05
CA ASP A 9 -8.79 -16.58 -2.85
C ASP A 9 -7.36 -16.31 -3.36
N ALA A 10 -6.78 -17.27 -4.08
CA ALA A 10 -5.44 -17.10 -4.64
C ALA A 10 -5.35 -15.93 -5.63
N ARG A 11 -6.44 -15.58 -6.33
CA ARG A 11 -6.48 -14.44 -7.25
C ARG A 11 -6.40 -13.12 -6.48
N SER A 12 -7.23 -12.94 -5.48
CA SER A 12 -7.26 -11.71 -4.68
C SER A 12 -5.99 -11.55 -3.82
N LEU A 13 -5.40 -12.64 -3.33
CA LEU A 13 -4.09 -12.61 -2.67
C LEU A 13 -2.95 -12.26 -3.64
N ARG A 14 -3.01 -12.70 -4.90
CA ARG A 14 -2.10 -12.23 -5.94
C ARG A 14 -2.34 -10.74 -6.24
N ASN A 15 -3.58 -10.30 -6.29
CA ASN A 15 -3.91 -8.89 -6.53
C ASN A 15 -3.36 -8.00 -5.40
N ILE A 16 -3.56 -8.35 -4.14
CA ILE A 16 -3.05 -7.54 -3.01
C ILE A 16 -1.53 -7.47 -3.02
N THR A 17 -0.85 -8.57 -3.35
CA THR A 17 0.61 -8.59 -3.49
C THR A 17 1.09 -7.67 -4.62
N ASN A 18 0.41 -7.70 -5.77
CA ASN A 18 0.73 -6.81 -6.89
C ASN A 18 0.46 -5.34 -6.56
N ILE A 19 -0.64 -5.03 -5.86
CA ILE A 19 -0.97 -3.68 -5.40
C ILE A 19 0.13 -3.16 -4.48
N MET A 20 0.50 -3.95 -3.46
CA MET A 20 1.56 -3.59 -2.52
C MET A 20 2.88 -3.37 -3.25
N TYR A 21 3.35 -4.33 -4.03
CA TYR A 21 4.59 -4.19 -4.81
C TYR A 21 4.59 -2.94 -5.70
N SER A 22 3.48 -2.67 -6.39
CA SER A 22 3.36 -1.50 -7.28
C SER A 22 3.46 -0.16 -6.55
N LYS A 23 3.07 -0.09 -5.28
CA LYS A 23 2.92 1.15 -4.51
C LYS A 23 3.86 1.25 -3.32
N GLU A 24 4.59 0.19 -2.96
CA GLU A 24 5.33 0.13 -1.71
C GLU A 24 6.33 1.27 -1.52
N ASP A 25 7.01 1.75 -2.58
CA ASP A 25 7.94 2.86 -2.44
C ASP A 25 7.25 4.16 -1.99
N LEU A 26 6.06 4.45 -2.54
CA LEU A 26 5.24 5.58 -2.09
C LEU A 26 4.64 5.35 -0.70
N ILE A 27 4.21 4.12 -0.40
CA ILE A 27 3.67 3.75 0.91
C ILE A 27 4.74 3.94 1.99
N TYR A 28 5.97 3.46 1.75
CA TYR A 28 7.06 3.58 2.72
C TYR A 28 7.41 5.04 3.01
N LYS A 29 7.46 5.90 1.98
CA LYS A 29 7.64 7.35 2.16
C LYS A 29 6.46 7.98 2.92
N ALA A 30 5.23 7.68 2.51
CA ALA A 30 4.02 8.23 3.12
C ALA A 30 3.92 7.92 4.62
N LEU A 31 4.33 6.72 5.02
CA LEU A 31 4.29 6.23 6.39
C LEU A 31 5.60 6.48 7.16
N GLN A 32 6.63 7.01 6.50
CA GLN A 32 7.98 7.16 7.06
C GLN A 32 8.45 5.88 7.76
N VAL A 33 8.33 4.75 7.05
CA VAL A 33 8.76 3.46 7.59
C VAL A 33 10.24 3.55 7.95
N GLU A 34 10.56 3.27 9.21
CA GLU A 34 11.94 3.32 9.71
C GLU A 34 12.84 2.32 8.96
N VAL A 35 14.01 2.77 8.51
CA VAL A 35 14.97 1.97 7.73
C VAL A 35 15.34 0.67 8.46
N ALA A 36 15.57 0.74 9.78
CA ALA A 36 15.88 -0.44 10.58
C ALA A 36 14.74 -1.47 10.58
N ARG A 37 13.48 -1.00 10.52
CA ARG A 37 12.31 -1.87 10.42
C ARG A 37 12.15 -2.45 9.03
N GLU A 38 12.39 -1.65 7.98
CA GLU A 38 12.35 -2.13 6.59
C GLU A 38 13.27 -3.33 6.42
N HIS A 39 14.51 -3.24 6.88
CA HIS A 39 15.48 -4.33 6.72
C HIS A 39 15.19 -5.57 7.58
N ARG A 40 14.57 -5.43 8.75
CA ARG A 40 14.43 -6.54 9.70
C ARG A 40 13.04 -7.14 9.76
N TYR A 41 11.98 -6.33 9.68
CA TYR A 41 10.63 -6.75 10.08
C TYR A 41 9.55 -6.54 9.02
N CYS A 42 9.79 -5.65 8.06
CA CYS A 42 8.82 -5.31 7.03
C CYS A 42 9.49 -5.06 5.67
N GLN A 43 10.26 -6.05 5.21
CA GLN A 43 10.93 -6.00 3.91
C GLN A 43 9.92 -5.79 2.78
N LYS A 44 10.35 -5.10 1.72
CA LYS A 44 9.57 -4.98 0.50
C LYS A 44 9.39 -6.34 -0.18
N VAL A 45 8.39 -6.43 -1.03
CA VAL A 45 8.15 -7.65 -1.81
C VAL A 45 9.27 -7.84 -2.83
N GLU A 46 9.88 -9.02 -2.87
CA GLU A 46 10.93 -9.34 -3.83
C GLU A 46 10.39 -9.41 -5.26
N GLU A 47 11.10 -8.80 -6.20
CA GLU A 47 10.75 -8.82 -7.62
C GLU A 47 10.70 -10.24 -8.18
N SER A 48 11.62 -11.11 -7.77
CA SER A 48 11.66 -12.51 -8.16
C SER A 48 10.38 -13.26 -7.79
N PHE A 49 9.85 -12.98 -6.59
CA PHE A 49 8.56 -13.53 -6.15
C PHE A 49 7.40 -13.01 -6.99
N ILE A 50 7.35 -11.70 -7.25
CA ILE A 50 6.32 -11.08 -8.11
C ILE A 50 6.33 -11.68 -9.52
N GLN A 51 7.49 -11.92 -10.10
CA GLN A 51 7.62 -12.55 -11.41
C GLN A 51 7.07 -13.98 -11.39
N LYS A 52 7.48 -14.80 -10.43
CA LYS A 52 6.99 -16.19 -10.25
C LYS A 52 5.47 -16.21 -10.03
N LEU A 53 4.95 -15.37 -9.13
CA LEU A 53 3.53 -15.28 -8.79
C LEU A 53 2.66 -14.95 -10.02
N ASN A 54 3.11 -14.01 -10.85
CA ASN A 54 2.35 -13.59 -12.04
C ASN A 54 2.54 -14.50 -13.26
N LYS A 55 3.65 -15.23 -13.34
CA LYS A 55 3.86 -16.28 -14.33
C LYS A 55 3.00 -17.51 -14.03
N SER A 56 3.03 -17.98 -12.78
CA SER A 56 2.35 -19.21 -12.36
C SER A 56 0.83 -19.02 -12.20
N LYS A 57 0.37 -17.82 -11.82
CA LYS A 57 -1.06 -17.49 -11.61
C LYS A 57 -1.80 -18.58 -10.80
N PRO A 58 -1.43 -18.77 -9.52
CA PRO A 58 -1.99 -19.84 -8.70
C PRO A 58 -3.51 -19.78 -8.69
N LYS A 59 -4.17 -20.93 -8.84
CA LYS A 59 -5.62 -21.06 -8.90
C LYS A 59 -6.27 -21.34 -7.54
N ASN A 60 -5.46 -21.77 -6.57
CA ASN A 60 -5.92 -22.07 -5.22
C ASN A 60 -4.85 -21.73 -4.16
N LEU A 61 -5.25 -21.75 -2.90
CA LEU A 61 -4.36 -21.40 -1.77
C LEU A 61 -3.18 -22.37 -1.62
N SER A 62 -3.35 -23.65 -1.97
CA SER A 62 -2.25 -24.63 -1.91
C SER A 62 -1.13 -24.29 -2.89
N GLN A 63 -1.47 -23.92 -4.13
CA GLN A 63 -0.50 -23.48 -5.12
C GLN A 63 0.18 -22.15 -4.70
N LEU A 64 -0.59 -21.20 -4.15
CA LEU A 64 -0.02 -19.94 -3.63
C LEU A 64 0.92 -20.21 -2.45
N LYS A 65 0.54 -21.09 -1.53
CA LYS A 65 1.37 -21.55 -0.41
C LYS A 65 2.69 -22.14 -0.89
N SER A 66 2.64 -23.03 -1.89
CA SER A 66 3.84 -23.62 -2.49
C SER A 66 4.76 -22.57 -3.10
N LEU A 67 4.20 -21.54 -3.79
CA LEU A 67 4.98 -20.43 -4.34
C LEU A 67 5.62 -19.58 -3.24
N TRP A 68 4.88 -19.27 -2.18
CA TRP A 68 5.36 -18.45 -1.05
C TRP A 68 6.56 -19.08 -0.35
N TYR A 69 6.55 -20.39 -0.19
CA TYR A 69 7.62 -21.12 0.50
C TYR A 69 8.62 -21.81 -0.47
N ASN A 70 8.61 -21.49 -1.76
CA ASN A 70 9.46 -22.14 -2.77
C ASN A 70 9.38 -23.67 -2.73
N GLY A 71 8.19 -24.24 -2.54
CA GLY A 71 7.93 -25.68 -2.45
C GLY A 71 7.98 -26.25 -1.03
N GLU A 72 8.65 -25.57 -0.08
CA GLU A 72 8.80 -26.04 1.31
C GLU A 72 7.58 -25.75 2.17
N THR A 73 6.41 -26.29 1.81
CA THR A 73 5.11 -25.93 2.43
C THR A 73 5.02 -26.23 3.94
N ARG A 74 5.87 -27.11 4.47
CA ARG A 74 5.97 -27.38 5.93
C ARG A 74 6.38 -26.15 6.74
N ARG A 75 7.07 -25.18 6.14
CA ARG A 75 7.45 -23.91 6.75
C ARG A 75 6.25 -23.11 7.27
N SER A 76 5.06 -23.33 6.71
CA SER A 76 3.83 -22.70 7.20
C SER A 76 3.49 -23.05 8.66
N HIS A 77 4.01 -24.14 9.20
CA HIS A 77 3.81 -24.55 10.60
C HIS A 77 4.80 -23.89 11.56
N SER A 78 5.86 -23.27 11.06
CA SER A 78 6.84 -22.55 11.89
C SER A 78 6.30 -21.16 12.24
N HIS A 79 6.08 -20.90 13.54
CA HIS A 79 5.61 -19.59 14.01
C HIS A 79 6.54 -18.43 13.62
N TYR A 80 7.85 -18.67 13.63
CA TYR A 80 8.87 -17.65 13.35
C TYR A 80 9.54 -17.83 11.99
N ASP A 81 8.82 -18.37 11.00
CA ASP A 81 9.36 -18.47 9.66
C ASP A 81 9.76 -17.08 9.11
N ASN A 82 10.94 -16.99 8.50
CA ASN A 82 11.50 -15.72 8.04
C ASN A 82 10.64 -15.05 6.95
N SER A 83 9.82 -15.81 6.21
CA SER A 83 8.91 -15.24 5.20
C SER A 83 7.85 -14.31 5.78
N ARG A 84 7.67 -14.29 7.11
CA ARG A 84 6.77 -13.36 7.80
C ARG A 84 7.27 -11.91 7.83
N TYR A 85 8.57 -11.69 7.61
CA TYR A 85 9.19 -10.37 7.79
C TYR A 85 9.08 -9.47 6.56
N HIS A 86 7.92 -9.52 5.87
CA HIS A 86 7.56 -8.60 4.79
C HIS A 86 6.49 -7.60 5.24
N ALA A 87 6.44 -6.43 4.59
CA ALA A 87 5.39 -5.42 4.81
C ALA A 87 3.99 -6.00 4.65
N LEU A 88 3.80 -6.82 3.61
CA LEU A 88 2.65 -7.68 3.41
C LEU A 88 3.02 -9.12 3.76
N ASN A 89 2.62 -9.58 4.91
CA ASN A 89 2.92 -10.93 5.39
C ASN A 89 1.79 -11.91 5.02
N LEU A 90 2.02 -12.73 4.00
CA LEU A 90 1.10 -13.82 3.62
C LEU A 90 1.36 -15.13 4.39
N HIS A 91 2.47 -15.26 5.12
CA HIS A 91 2.67 -16.40 6.03
C HIS A 91 1.51 -16.49 7.04
N SER A 92 1.00 -15.33 7.49
CA SER A 92 -0.14 -15.25 8.39
C SER A 92 -1.43 -15.83 7.79
N VAL A 93 -1.62 -15.79 6.46
CA VAL A 93 -2.75 -16.42 5.77
C VAL A 93 -2.73 -17.93 5.97
N PHE A 94 -1.56 -18.54 5.80
CA PHE A 94 -1.40 -19.99 5.87
C PHE A 94 -1.34 -20.54 7.29
N GLN A 95 -1.06 -19.69 8.28
CA GLN A 95 -0.95 -20.07 9.67
C GLN A 95 -2.19 -19.69 10.50
N LYS A 96 -2.73 -18.49 10.27
CA LYS A 96 -3.78 -17.89 11.13
C LYS A 96 -5.05 -17.51 10.36
N GLY A 97 -5.09 -17.68 9.04
CA GLY A 97 -6.21 -17.22 8.22
C GLY A 97 -6.34 -15.69 8.11
N THR A 98 -5.25 -14.94 8.31
CA THR A 98 -5.26 -13.47 8.25
C THR A 98 -4.20 -12.93 7.32
N ILE A 99 -4.47 -11.81 6.65
CA ILE A 99 -3.47 -11.01 5.95
C ILE A 99 -2.88 -10.03 6.97
N GLU A 100 -1.55 -10.04 7.15
CA GLU A 100 -0.89 -9.12 8.07
C GLU A 100 -0.15 -8.01 7.32
N PHE A 101 -0.48 -6.76 7.66
CA PHE A 101 0.24 -5.56 7.25
C PHE A 101 1.19 -5.13 8.38
N ARG A 102 2.50 -5.27 8.16
CA ARG A 102 3.55 -5.07 9.20
C ARG A 102 4.29 -3.73 9.11
N LEU A 103 4.00 -2.93 8.08
CA LEU A 103 4.80 -1.76 7.68
C LEU A 103 4.66 -0.54 8.61
N PHE A 104 3.65 -0.49 9.47
CA PHE A 104 3.40 0.69 10.30
C PHE A 104 4.39 0.81 11.46
N ASN A 105 4.89 2.01 11.69
CA ASN A 105 5.59 2.35 12.92
C ASN A 105 4.60 2.34 14.10
N GLY A 106 5.12 2.18 15.32
CA GLY A 106 4.30 2.28 16.53
C GLY A 106 3.78 3.70 16.71
N THR A 107 2.49 3.85 17.09
CA THR A 107 1.88 5.14 17.38
C THR A 107 0.78 5.00 18.40
N LEU A 108 0.59 6.02 19.24
CA LEU A 108 -0.56 6.17 20.14
C LEU A 108 -1.58 7.17 19.61
N HIS A 109 -1.33 7.76 18.43
CA HIS A 109 -2.22 8.76 17.84
C HIS A 109 -3.44 8.10 17.21
N ALA A 110 -4.62 8.29 17.82
CA ALA A 110 -5.88 7.64 17.38
C ALA A 110 -6.22 7.88 15.91
N GLY A 111 -5.96 9.10 15.38
CA GLY A 111 -6.18 9.43 13.97
C GLY A 111 -5.28 8.65 13.02
N GLU A 112 -4.03 8.37 13.38
CA GLU A 112 -3.13 7.51 12.61
C GLU A 112 -3.59 6.06 12.65
N ILE A 113 -3.91 5.54 13.84
CA ILE A 113 -4.40 4.16 13.99
C ILE A 113 -5.65 3.94 13.12
N LYS A 114 -6.64 4.87 13.20
CA LYS A 114 -7.84 4.83 12.34
C LYS A 114 -7.46 4.83 10.86
N SER A 115 -6.54 5.70 10.46
CA SER A 115 -6.09 5.83 9.07
C SER A 115 -5.44 4.56 8.55
N TYR A 116 -4.60 3.92 9.36
CA TYR A 116 -3.93 2.66 9.00
C TYR A 116 -4.91 1.51 8.85
N ILE A 117 -5.91 1.40 9.73
CA ILE A 117 -6.96 0.39 9.63
C ILE A 117 -7.78 0.60 8.35
N GLN A 118 -8.26 1.83 8.11
CA GLN A 118 -9.03 2.17 6.90
C GLN A 118 -8.23 1.89 5.63
N PHE A 119 -6.94 2.21 5.62
CA PHE A 119 -6.05 1.97 4.49
C PHE A 119 -5.89 0.48 4.18
N CYS A 120 -5.64 -0.35 5.20
CA CYS A 120 -5.52 -1.79 5.03
C CYS A 120 -6.83 -2.42 4.51
N LEU A 121 -7.97 -2.01 5.08
CA LEU A 121 -9.29 -2.48 4.63
C LEU A 121 -9.57 -2.09 3.18
N ALA A 122 -9.24 -0.86 2.79
CA ALA A 122 -9.44 -0.37 1.43
C ALA A 122 -8.56 -1.11 0.40
N ILE A 123 -7.29 -1.41 0.74
CA ILE A 123 -6.41 -2.24 -0.11
C ILE A 123 -6.97 -3.66 -0.24
N SER A 124 -7.40 -4.27 0.86
CA SER A 124 -8.01 -5.60 0.88
C SER A 124 -9.27 -5.63 0.00
N HIS A 125 -10.15 -4.64 0.14
CA HIS A 125 -11.35 -4.51 -0.68
C HIS A 125 -11.01 -4.36 -2.19
N GLN A 126 -10.07 -3.51 -2.54
CA GLN A 126 -9.61 -3.36 -3.92
C GLN A 126 -9.09 -4.68 -4.49
N ALA A 127 -8.33 -5.44 -3.71
CA ALA A 127 -7.80 -6.74 -4.14
C ALA A 127 -8.90 -7.77 -4.41
N LEU A 128 -9.96 -7.76 -3.61
CA LEU A 128 -11.13 -8.63 -3.76
C LEU A 128 -11.96 -8.29 -5.00
N THR A 129 -12.20 -7.01 -5.24
CA THR A 129 -13.12 -6.52 -6.29
C THR A 129 -12.49 -6.48 -7.67
N GLN A 130 -11.16 -6.28 -7.76
CA GLN A 130 -10.48 -6.24 -9.05
C GLN A 130 -10.26 -7.63 -9.64
N THR A 131 -10.53 -7.77 -10.93
CA THR A 131 -10.19 -9.00 -11.70
C THR A 131 -8.67 -9.18 -11.79
N LYS A 132 -7.92 -8.08 -11.95
CA LYS A 132 -6.46 -8.10 -12.11
C LYS A 132 -5.85 -6.80 -11.58
N ALA A 133 -4.82 -6.91 -10.76
CA ALA A 133 -4.00 -5.78 -10.32
C ALA A 133 -2.67 -5.71 -11.08
N SER A 134 -2.27 -4.48 -11.44
CA SER A 134 -0.99 -4.23 -12.10
C SER A 134 0.16 -4.37 -11.09
N ARG A 135 1.26 -4.99 -11.54
CA ARG A 135 2.53 -5.07 -10.81
C ARG A 135 3.54 -3.99 -11.23
N ARG A 136 3.14 -3.06 -12.14
CA ARG A 136 4.06 -2.01 -12.60
C ARG A 136 4.35 -1.05 -11.45
N LYS A 137 5.65 -0.84 -11.15
CA LYS A 137 6.08 0.15 -10.16
C LYS A 137 5.56 1.54 -10.51
N THR A 138 5.17 2.27 -9.48
CA THR A 138 4.65 3.63 -9.63
C THR A 138 5.79 4.62 -9.47
N HIS A 139 6.06 5.35 -10.52
CA HIS A 139 6.99 6.48 -10.53
C HIS A 139 6.20 7.77 -10.71
N SER A 140 6.58 8.83 -10.02
CA SER A 140 5.89 10.11 -10.07
C SER A 140 6.81 11.27 -9.74
N SER A 141 6.70 12.37 -10.49
CA SER A 141 7.30 13.66 -10.18
C SER A 141 6.53 14.43 -9.10
N ASN A 142 5.27 14.06 -8.84
CA ASN A 142 4.45 14.58 -7.76
C ASN A 142 3.84 13.40 -6.96
N GLU A 143 4.58 12.95 -5.95
CA GLU A 143 4.23 11.78 -5.15
C GLU A 143 2.92 11.98 -4.39
N LYS A 144 2.72 13.17 -3.82
CA LYS A 144 1.50 13.52 -3.06
C LYS A 144 0.24 13.46 -3.93
N TYR A 145 0.29 14.02 -5.14
CA TYR A 145 -0.81 13.94 -6.10
C TYR A 145 -1.12 12.48 -6.49
N THR A 146 -0.06 11.75 -6.84
CA THR A 146 -0.20 10.35 -7.28
C THR A 146 -0.76 9.47 -6.18
N PHE A 147 -0.27 9.61 -4.96
CA PHE A 147 -0.76 8.84 -3.81
C PHE A 147 -2.20 9.23 -3.46
N ARG A 148 -2.53 10.54 -3.42
CA ARG A 148 -3.91 11.01 -3.22
C ARG A 148 -4.86 10.43 -4.26
N THR A 149 -4.49 10.46 -5.53
CA THR A 149 -5.31 9.90 -6.61
C THR A 149 -5.57 8.41 -6.39
N TRP A 150 -4.57 7.67 -5.92
CA TRP A 150 -4.76 6.26 -5.58
C TRP A 150 -5.65 6.08 -4.36
N LEU A 151 -5.50 6.86 -3.29
CA LEU A 151 -6.40 6.82 -2.12
C LEU A 151 -7.87 7.02 -2.51
N LEU A 152 -8.14 7.97 -3.43
CA LEU A 152 -9.48 8.17 -3.96
C LEU A 152 -9.99 6.95 -4.74
N ARG A 153 -9.13 6.30 -5.53
CA ARG A 153 -9.47 5.05 -6.24
C ARG A 153 -9.66 3.86 -5.32
N LEU A 154 -9.08 3.88 -4.13
CA LEU A 154 -9.34 2.92 -3.05
C LEU A 154 -10.72 3.15 -2.38
N GLY A 155 -11.42 4.23 -2.72
CA GLY A 155 -12.71 4.59 -2.11
C GLY A 155 -12.58 5.48 -0.87
N LEU A 156 -11.38 5.97 -0.53
CA LEU A 156 -11.18 6.90 0.60
C LEU A 156 -11.61 8.32 0.19
N ILE A 157 -12.91 8.50 -0.13
CA ILE A 157 -13.54 9.73 -0.63
C ILE A 157 -14.46 10.31 0.47
N GLY A 158 -14.74 11.62 0.39
CA GLY A 158 -15.66 12.29 1.33
C GLY A 158 -15.02 12.67 2.67
N ASP A 159 -15.82 13.28 3.54
CA ASP A 159 -15.37 13.81 4.83
C ASP A 159 -15.03 12.70 5.83
N GLU A 160 -15.69 11.56 5.73
CA GLU A 160 -15.43 10.37 6.55
C GLU A 160 -13.96 9.95 6.51
N PHE A 161 -13.32 10.06 5.34
CA PHE A 161 -11.92 9.69 5.12
C PHE A 161 -10.95 10.87 5.12
N LYS A 162 -11.39 12.09 5.50
CA LYS A 162 -10.52 13.28 5.54
C LYS A 162 -9.31 13.06 6.44
N THR A 163 -9.52 12.50 7.64
CA THR A 163 -8.45 12.16 8.58
C THR A 163 -7.47 11.15 7.98
N ALA A 164 -7.97 10.10 7.32
CA ALA A 164 -7.12 9.11 6.68
C ALA A 164 -6.25 9.74 5.58
N ARG A 165 -6.87 10.53 4.69
CA ARG A 165 -6.11 11.23 3.64
C ARG A 165 -5.08 12.20 4.23
N HIS A 166 -5.39 12.90 5.32
CA HIS A 166 -4.44 13.79 5.99
C HIS A 166 -3.19 13.02 6.46
N HIS A 167 -3.38 11.97 7.28
CA HIS A 167 -2.26 11.21 7.84
C HIS A 167 -1.45 10.45 6.78
N LEU A 168 -2.10 9.93 5.75
CA LEU A 168 -1.44 9.20 4.68
C LEU A 168 -0.71 10.10 3.65
N LEU A 169 -1.00 11.42 3.63
CA LEU A 169 -0.39 12.36 2.68
C LEU A 169 0.59 13.34 3.33
N LYS A 170 0.60 13.48 4.66
CA LYS A 170 1.34 14.53 5.37
C LYS A 170 2.85 14.52 5.10
N ASN A 171 3.42 13.31 4.90
CA ASN A 171 4.86 13.10 4.74
C ASN A 171 5.33 13.05 3.28
N LEU A 172 4.42 13.23 2.31
CA LEU A 172 4.78 13.23 0.89
C LEU A 172 4.97 14.66 0.37
N ASP A 173 5.96 14.83 -0.48
CA ASP A 173 6.23 16.08 -1.16
C ASP A 173 5.30 16.30 -2.35
N GLY A 174 5.12 17.59 -2.71
CA GLY A 174 4.30 18.02 -3.82
C GLY A 174 2.95 18.61 -3.41
N CYS A 175 2.06 18.78 -4.37
CA CYS A 175 0.72 19.33 -4.18
C CYS A 175 -0.37 18.29 -4.49
N ILE A 176 -1.56 18.50 -3.96
CA ILE A 176 -2.71 17.61 -4.16
C ILE A 176 -3.59 17.99 -5.37
N ALA A 177 -3.42 19.20 -5.91
CA ALA A 177 -4.29 19.76 -6.93
C ALA A 177 -3.80 19.47 -8.36
N TRP A 178 -2.51 19.45 -8.58
CA TRP A 178 -1.91 19.37 -9.91
C TRP A 178 -0.96 18.19 -10.02
N LYS A 179 -1.06 17.47 -11.14
CA LYS A 179 -0.14 16.37 -11.44
C LYS A 179 1.27 16.89 -11.73
N ASP A 180 1.34 17.97 -12.50
CA ASP A 180 2.58 18.65 -12.87
C ASP A 180 2.88 19.76 -11.86
N PRO A 181 4.04 19.72 -11.17
CA PRO A 181 4.45 20.77 -10.24
C PRO A 181 4.55 22.17 -10.88
N GLN A 182 4.89 22.28 -12.15
CA GLN A 182 4.99 23.56 -12.85
C GLN A 182 3.63 24.23 -12.99
N GLN A 183 2.56 23.47 -13.20
CA GLN A 183 1.19 24.01 -13.23
C GLN A 183 0.76 24.57 -11.87
N ALA A 184 1.22 23.97 -10.79
CA ALA A 184 0.96 24.46 -9.44
C ALA A 184 1.67 25.81 -9.19
N LEU A 185 2.89 25.97 -9.67
CA LEU A 185 3.65 27.22 -9.58
C LEU A 185 3.01 28.33 -10.42
N ALA A 186 2.67 28.03 -11.67
CA ALA A 186 2.02 28.99 -12.55
C ALA A 186 0.67 29.50 -12.00
N GLN A 187 -0.12 28.60 -11.36
CA GLN A 187 -1.35 29.04 -10.72
C GLN A 187 -1.10 29.91 -9.50
N LYS A 188 -0.09 29.57 -8.68
CA LYS A 188 0.28 30.38 -7.50
C LYS A 188 0.69 31.79 -7.92
N GLU A 189 1.47 31.93 -8.98
CA GLU A 189 1.88 33.22 -9.54
C GLU A 189 0.68 34.01 -10.07
N ARG A 190 -0.23 33.37 -10.82
CA ARG A 190 -1.48 34.03 -11.28
C ARG A 190 -2.33 34.56 -10.12
N LEU A 191 -2.51 33.75 -9.08
CA LEU A 191 -3.28 34.16 -7.90
C LEU A 191 -2.61 35.28 -7.14
N LYS A 192 -1.27 35.31 -7.10
CA LYS A 192 -0.51 36.42 -6.50
C LYS A 192 -0.70 37.72 -7.29
N ALA A 193 -0.52 37.69 -8.60
CA ALA A 193 -0.74 38.83 -9.49
C ALA A 193 -2.18 39.37 -9.42
N GLN A 194 -3.19 38.50 -9.36
CA GLN A 194 -4.58 38.92 -9.18
C GLN A 194 -4.85 39.60 -7.85
N ARG A 195 -4.19 39.18 -6.76
CA ARG A 195 -4.34 39.81 -5.44
C ARG A 195 -3.69 41.20 -5.39
N GLU A 196 -2.56 41.36 -6.07
CA GLU A 196 -1.87 42.66 -6.17
C GLU A 196 -2.71 43.67 -6.95
N LEU A 197 -3.34 43.26 -8.07
CA LEU A 197 -4.24 44.09 -8.87
C LEU A 197 -5.55 44.50 -8.16
N VAL A 198 -5.98 43.83 -7.10
CA VAL A 198 -7.19 44.15 -6.35
C VAL A 198 -6.89 45.08 -5.19
N LEU A 199 -5.61 45.26 -4.83
CA LEU A 199 -5.14 46.14 -3.75
C LEU A 199 -4.68 47.51 -4.24
N GLU A 200 -4.60 47.73 -5.57
CA GLU A 200 -4.48 49.03 -6.23
C GLU A 200 -5.86 49.61 -6.57
#